data_ac839fb8db36c34753f6b25b4bdb0295
#
_entry.id   ac839fb8db36c34753f6b25b4bdb0295
#
_cell.length_a   1.000
_cell.length_b   1.000
_cell.length_c   1.000
_cell.angle_alpha   90.00
_cell.angle_beta   90.00
_cell.angle_gamma   90.00
#
_symmetry.space_group_name_H-M   'P 1'
#
loop_
_entity.id
_entity.type
_entity.pdbx_description
1 polymer ?
#
loop_
_entity_poly.entity_id
_entity_poly.type
_entity_poly.pdbx_seq_one_letter_code
_entity_poly.pdbx_strand_id
1 'polypeptide(L)'
;MTLIIYFDSFLPNNYITDSVHVLRNTQVHQNTNNYGKSIIELCSDSQLRILNGRTLGDSVGKATYFNYSGVIINDYCICSASFLKNITSFHVGDFDPNLSNHCPITVKIMNLN
;
A
#
# COMPACT_ATOMS: atom_id res chain seq x y z
N MET A 1 -7.52 17.05 6.77
CA MET A 1 -7.42 15.69 6.21
C MET A 1 -7.37 14.70 7.35
N THR A 2 -8.26 13.72 7.32
CA THR A 2 -8.25 12.68 8.36
C THR A 2 -7.40 11.51 7.87
N LEU A 3 -6.51 11.06 8.73
CA LEU A 3 -5.61 9.96 8.46
C LEU A 3 -6.10 8.74 9.24
N ILE A 4 -6.35 7.65 8.54
CA ILE A 4 -6.71 6.37 9.15
C ILE A 4 -5.47 5.49 9.12
N ILE A 5 -5.14 4.90 10.25
CA ILE A 5 -3.96 4.06 10.40
C ILE A 5 -4.40 2.60 10.46
N TYR A 6 -3.87 1.78 9.55
CA TYR A 6 -4.09 0.34 9.56
C TYR A 6 -2.83 -0.39 9.99
N PHE A 7 -3.02 -1.41 10.80
CA PHE A 7 -1.96 -2.36 11.04
C PHE A 7 -1.98 -3.41 9.93
N ASP A 8 -0.81 -3.85 9.50
CA ASP A 8 -0.71 -5.12 8.81
C ASP A 8 -1.14 -6.15 9.83
N SER A 9 -2.32 -6.71 9.63
CA SER A 9 -2.96 -7.53 10.65
C SER A 9 -2.11 -8.74 11.02
N PHE A 10 -2.15 -9.10 12.28
CA PHE A 10 -1.57 -10.30 12.85
C PHE A 10 -0.19 -10.68 12.33
N LEU A 11 0.84 -10.18 13.00
CA LEU A 11 2.20 -10.62 12.69
C LEU A 11 2.29 -12.13 12.93
N PRO A 12 2.75 -12.90 11.94
CA PRO A 12 2.93 -14.33 12.14
C PRO A 12 4.02 -14.60 13.18
N ASN A 13 3.98 -15.79 13.81
CA ASN A 13 4.93 -16.14 14.85
C ASN A 13 6.39 -16.10 14.38
N ASN A 14 6.61 -16.27 13.08
CA ASN A 14 7.94 -16.22 12.47
C ASN A 14 8.22 -14.89 11.79
N TYR A 15 7.54 -13.82 12.20
CA TYR A 15 7.74 -12.51 11.62
C TYR A 15 9.20 -12.04 11.78
N ILE A 16 9.77 -11.60 10.67
CA ILE A 16 11.11 -11.02 10.66
C ILE A 16 10.96 -9.51 10.59
N THR A 17 11.52 -8.80 11.57
CA THR A 17 11.48 -7.35 11.61
C THR A 17 12.24 -6.78 10.41
N ASP A 18 11.60 -5.88 9.69
CA ASP A 18 12.22 -5.14 8.60
C ASP A 18 12.28 -3.65 8.93
N SER A 19 12.79 -2.83 8.02
CA SER A 19 12.95 -1.39 8.22
C SER A 19 11.66 -0.61 7.99
N VAL A 20 10.57 -1.29 7.63
CA VAL A 20 9.29 -0.65 7.31
C VAL A 20 8.38 -0.74 8.53
N HIS A 21 7.68 0.35 8.83
CA HIS A 21 6.70 0.35 9.91
C HIS A 21 5.59 -0.66 9.62
N VAL A 22 5.16 -1.36 10.66
CA VAL A 22 4.02 -2.28 10.58
C VAL A 22 2.75 -1.52 10.25
N LEU A 23 2.63 -0.29 10.75
CA LEU A 23 1.47 0.56 10.50
C LEU A 23 1.48 1.10 9.07
N ARG A 24 0.32 1.05 8.44
CA ARG A 24 0.09 1.72 7.17
C ARG A 24 -0.94 2.84 7.35
N ASN A 25 -0.75 3.92 6.60
CA ASN A 25 -1.66 5.07 6.61
C ASN A 25 -2.59 5.01 5.40
N THR A 26 -3.74 5.68 5.51
CA THR A 26 -4.64 5.87 4.39
C THR A 26 -5.31 7.23 4.46
N GLN A 27 -5.50 7.85 3.30
CA GLN A 27 -6.28 9.07 3.16
C GLN A 27 -7.76 8.80 2.84
N VAL A 28 -8.10 7.53 2.66
CA VAL A 28 -9.46 7.12 2.27
C VAL A 28 -10.25 6.72 3.50
N HIS A 29 -11.46 7.25 3.61
CA HIS A 29 -12.36 7.07 4.78
C HIS A 29 -13.32 5.90 4.67
N GLN A 30 -13.03 4.92 3.86
CA GLN A 30 -13.91 3.79 3.71
C GLN A 30 -13.47 2.63 4.61
N ASN A 31 -14.45 1.89 5.12
CA ASN A 31 -14.18 0.65 5.83
C ASN A 31 -13.61 -0.38 4.85
N THR A 32 -12.62 -1.13 5.32
CA THR A 32 -12.05 -2.22 4.54
C THR A 32 -13.13 -3.30 4.35
N ASN A 33 -13.40 -3.66 3.09
CA ASN A 33 -14.34 -4.72 2.78
C ASN A 33 -13.69 -6.10 2.99
N ASN A 34 -14.48 -7.17 2.75
CA ASN A 34 -14.00 -8.53 2.96
C ASN A 34 -12.82 -8.89 2.06
N TYR A 35 -12.78 -8.39 0.82
CA TYR A 35 -11.66 -8.62 -0.09
C TYR A 35 -10.38 -7.96 0.42
N GLY A 36 -10.49 -6.72 0.91
CA GLY A 36 -9.36 -6.01 1.50
C GLY A 36 -8.83 -6.71 2.75
N LYS A 37 -9.72 -7.21 3.60
CA LYS A 37 -9.31 -7.99 4.78
C LYS A 37 -8.58 -9.27 4.38
N SER A 38 -9.05 -9.96 3.34
CA SER A 38 -8.40 -11.17 2.84
C SER A 38 -7.00 -10.89 2.30
N ILE A 39 -6.81 -9.76 1.61
CA ILE A 39 -5.49 -9.35 1.13
C ILE A 39 -4.54 -9.10 2.30
N ILE A 40 -5.01 -8.41 3.34
CA ILE A 40 -4.19 -8.14 4.54
C ILE A 40 -3.79 -9.44 5.23
N GLU A 41 -4.73 -10.37 5.38
CA GLU A 41 -4.45 -11.69 5.96
C GLU A 41 -3.42 -12.46 5.14
N LEU A 42 -3.61 -12.49 3.81
CA LEU A 42 -2.67 -13.15 2.91
C LEU A 42 -1.27 -12.57 3.06
N CYS A 43 -1.15 -11.26 3.09
CA CYS A 43 0.15 -10.59 3.24
C CYS A 43 0.79 -10.90 4.59
N SER A 44 0.00 -10.91 5.66
CA SER A 44 0.51 -11.24 7.00
C SER A 44 1.01 -12.69 7.08
N ASP A 45 0.23 -13.62 6.52
CA ASP A 45 0.53 -15.04 6.60
C ASP A 45 1.71 -15.44 5.69
N SER A 46 1.92 -14.70 4.60
CA SER A 46 2.88 -15.04 3.57
C SER A 46 4.16 -14.19 3.62
N GLN A 47 4.36 -13.40 4.66
CA GLN A 47 5.52 -12.49 4.77
C GLN A 47 5.59 -11.51 3.60
N LEU A 48 4.44 -11.02 3.16
CA LEU A 48 4.33 -10.00 2.12
C LEU A 48 4.09 -8.63 2.76
N ARG A 49 4.47 -7.58 2.04
CA ARG A 49 4.29 -6.20 2.49
C ARG A 49 3.61 -5.39 1.42
N ILE A 50 2.57 -4.67 1.84
CA ILE A 50 1.87 -3.71 0.98
C ILE A 50 2.63 -2.38 1.12
N LEU A 51 3.04 -1.80 -0.01
CA LEU A 51 3.85 -0.57 -0.01
C LEU A 51 3.00 0.68 0.21
N ASN A 52 1.74 0.66 -0.18
CA ASN A 52 0.84 1.80 -0.03
C ASN A 52 0.73 2.24 1.44
N GLY A 53 0.89 3.53 1.68
CA GLY A 53 0.66 4.10 3.01
C GLY A 53 1.81 3.98 3.99
N ARG A 54 2.96 3.49 3.56
CA ARG A 54 4.11 3.34 4.47
C ARG A 54 5.47 3.59 3.83
N THR A 55 5.53 3.62 2.51
CA THR A 55 6.80 3.69 1.79
C THR A 55 7.15 5.12 1.43
N LEU A 56 8.44 5.43 1.32
CA LEU A 56 8.87 6.73 0.83
C LEU A 56 8.18 7.01 -0.52
N GLY A 57 7.55 8.17 -0.62
CA GLY A 57 6.76 8.57 -1.78
C GLY A 57 5.26 8.44 -1.57
N ASP A 58 4.80 7.49 -0.76
CA ASP A 58 3.40 7.35 -0.38
C ASP A 58 3.24 6.97 1.09
N SER A 59 3.77 7.80 1.96
CA SER A 59 3.63 7.59 3.40
C SER A 59 2.21 7.83 3.90
N VAL A 60 1.37 8.50 3.11
CA VAL A 60 0.03 8.93 3.53
C VAL A 60 -1.09 7.99 3.07
N GLY A 61 -0.83 7.09 2.12
CA GLY A 61 -1.85 6.19 1.60
C GLY A 61 -2.83 6.88 0.68
N LYS A 62 -2.33 7.43 -0.42
CA LYS A 62 -3.08 8.20 -1.39
C LYS A 62 -4.09 7.32 -2.12
N ALA A 63 -5.28 7.87 -2.43
CA ALA A 63 -6.29 7.18 -3.24
C ALA A 63 -5.74 6.86 -4.63
N THR A 64 -6.11 5.70 -5.16
CA THR A 64 -5.64 5.23 -6.47
C THR A 64 -6.74 5.19 -7.52
N TYR A 65 -8.00 5.31 -7.12
CA TYR A 65 -9.13 5.19 -8.03
C TYR A 65 -10.18 6.24 -7.67
N PHE A 66 -10.68 6.92 -8.69
CA PHE A 66 -11.66 8.00 -8.55
C PHE A 66 -12.85 7.72 -9.43
N ASN A 67 -14.05 7.90 -8.89
CA ASN A 67 -15.28 7.90 -9.68
C ASN A 67 -16.28 8.86 -9.06
N TYR A 68 -17.46 9.00 -9.68
CA TYR A 68 -18.49 9.92 -9.19
C TYR A 68 -19.06 9.51 -7.83
N SER A 69 -18.85 8.29 -7.38
CA SER A 69 -19.29 7.81 -6.06
C SER A 69 -18.28 8.08 -4.97
N GLY A 70 -17.06 8.48 -5.31
CA GLY A 70 -16.01 8.75 -4.34
C GLY A 70 -14.64 8.27 -4.77
N VAL A 71 -13.77 8.11 -3.79
CA VAL A 71 -12.37 7.72 -4.01
C VAL A 71 -12.04 6.50 -3.16
N ILE A 72 -11.23 5.59 -3.71
CA ILE A 72 -10.80 4.39 -3.00
C ILE A 72 -9.34 4.08 -3.30
N ILE A 73 -8.77 3.17 -2.51
CA ILE A 73 -7.49 2.53 -2.78
C ILE A 73 -7.80 1.11 -3.22
N ASN A 74 -7.58 0.79 -4.49
CA ASN A 74 -7.78 -0.56 -5.01
C ASN A 74 -6.63 -1.04 -5.88
N ASP A 75 -5.58 -0.25 -6.00
CA ASP A 75 -4.35 -0.61 -6.69
C ASP A 75 -3.23 -0.63 -5.67
N TYR A 76 -2.58 -1.77 -5.52
CA TYR A 76 -1.57 -1.99 -4.48
C TYR A 76 -0.26 -2.46 -5.10
N CYS A 77 0.84 -2.06 -4.47
CA CYS A 77 2.12 -2.68 -4.75
C CYS A 77 2.48 -3.56 -3.55
N ILE A 78 2.74 -4.83 -3.83
CA ILE A 78 3.00 -5.84 -2.81
C ILE A 78 4.32 -6.51 -3.14
N CYS A 79 5.18 -6.67 -2.15
CA CYS A 79 6.43 -7.39 -2.32
C CYS A 79 6.70 -8.30 -1.11
N SER A 80 7.66 -9.20 -1.25
CA SER A 80 8.09 -10.01 -0.12
C SER A 80 8.80 -9.13 0.91
N ALA A 81 8.72 -9.50 2.18
CA ALA A 81 9.42 -8.79 3.25
C ALA A 81 10.93 -8.72 2.97
N SER A 82 11.50 -9.80 2.43
CA SER A 82 12.93 -9.84 2.11
C SER A 82 13.31 -8.90 0.97
N PHE A 83 12.37 -8.50 0.10
CA PHE A 83 12.65 -7.61 -1.02
C PHE A 83 12.51 -6.13 -0.65
N LEU A 84 11.94 -5.80 0.50
CA LEU A 84 11.71 -4.41 0.89
C LEU A 84 12.98 -3.56 0.85
N LYS A 85 14.11 -4.13 1.22
CA LYS A 85 15.39 -3.42 1.21
C LYS A 85 15.78 -2.92 -0.18
N ASN A 86 15.20 -3.48 -1.24
CA ASN A 86 15.49 -3.11 -2.62
C ASN A 86 14.51 -2.07 -3.17
N ILE A 87 13.48 -1.72 -2.42
CA ILE A 87 12.51 -0.70 -2.83
C ILE A 87 13.02 0.66 -2.36
N THR A 88 13.22 1.58 -3.31
CA THR A 88 13.65 2.94 -2.96
C THR A 88 12.47 3.88 -2.78
N SER A 89 11.40 3.71 -3.54
CA SER A 89 10.19 4.53 -3.37
C SER A 89 9.00 3.89 -4.06
N PHE A 90 7.82 4.34 -3.65
CA PHE A 90 6.55 3.99 -4.28
C PHE A 90 5.72 5.27 -4.37
N HIS A 91 5.17 5.56 -5.53
CA HIS A 91 4.38 6.77 -5.75
C HIS A 91 3.03 6.44 -6.37
N VAL A 92 2.00 7.12 -5.87
CA VAL A 92 0.71 7.20 -6.53
C VAL A 92 0.67 8.56 -7.23
N GLY A 93 0.61 8.56 -8.55
CA GLY A 93 0.58 9.79 -9.34
C GLY A 93 -0.76 10.52 -9.25
N ASP A 94 -0.84 11.66 -9.92
CA ASP A 94 -2.03 12.48 -9.88
C ASP A 94 -3.14 11.88 -10.74
N PHE A 95 -4.38 12.07 -10.27
CA PHE A 95 -5.55 11.70 -11.02
C PHE A 95 -5.70 12.59 -12.26
N ASP A 96 -5.86 11.96 -13.43
CA ASP A 96 -6.16 12.65 -14.68
C ASP A 96 -7.35 11.95 -15.34
N PRO A 97 -8.57 12.55 -15.26
CA PRO A 97 -9.78 11.92 -15.79
C PRO A 97 -9.75 11.74 -17.31
N ASN A 98 -8.87 12.45 -18.02
CA ASN A 98 -8.73 12.27 -19.46
C ASN A 98 -8.00 10.98 -19.83
N LEU A 99 -7.26 10.40 -18.88
CA LEU A 99 -6.49 9.19 -19.11
C LEU A 99 -7.16 7.96 -18.52
N SER A 100 -7.61 8.03 -17.27
CA SER A 100 -8.16 6.87 -16.57
C SER A 100 -8.83 7.29 -15.27
N ASN A 101 -9.69 6.43 -14.74
CA ASN A 101 -10.19 6.55 -13.37
C ASN A 101 -9.16 6.09 -12.34
N HIS A 102 -8.12 5.39 -12.75
CA HIS A 102 -7.01 4.99 -11.90
C HIS A 102 -5.88 6.01 -11.96
N CYS A 103 -5.24 6.26 -10.82
CA CYS A 103 -4.00 7.00 -10.78
C CYS A 103 -2.86 6.10 -11.20
N PRO A 104 -1.82 6.62 -11.89
CA PRO A 104 -0.64 5.81 -12.16
C PRO A 104 0.09 5.50 -10.86
N ILE A 105 0.62 4.31 -10.76
CA ILE A 105 1.49 3.93 -9.65
C ILE A 105 2.88 3.60 -10.20
N THR A 106 3.90 3.99 -9.45
CA THR A 106 5.30 3.81 -9.85
C THR A 106 6.10 3.29 -8.67
N VAL A 107 6.84 2.23 -8.87
CA VAL A 107 7.77 1.72 -7.88
C VAL A 107 9.19 1.86 -8.41
N LYS A 108 10.10 2.35 -7.57
CA LYS A 108 11.53 2.43 -7.89
C LYS A 108 12.26 1.36 -7.11
N ILE A 109 13.03 0.59 -7.82
CA ILE A 109 13.77 -0.54 -7.28
C ILE A 109 15.25 -0.25 -7.40
N MET A 110 16.02 -0.58 -6.36
CA MET A 110 17.46 -0.47 -6.38
C MET A 110 18.05 -1.36 -7.47
N ASN A 111 19.10 -0.84 -8.15
CA ASN A 111 19.83 -1.66 -9.10
C ASN A 111 20.47 -2.85 -8.40
N LEU A 112 20.18 -4.06 -8.91
CA LEU A 112 20.61 -5.32 -8.29
C LEU A 112 21.89 -5.91 -8.92
N ASN A 113 22.57 -5.16 -9.80
CA ASN A 113 23.82 -5.62 -10.39
C ASN A 113 24.94 -5.76 -9.34
#